data_cfd61ad5b4c164e499778a8915df417d
#
_entry.id   cfd61ad5b4c164e499778a8915df417d
#
_cell.length_a   1.000
_cell.length_b   1.000
_cell.length_c   1.000
_cell.angle_alpha   90.00
_cell.angle_beta   90.00
_cell.angle_gamma   90.00
#
_symmetry.space_group_name_H-M   'P 1'
#
loop_
_entity.id
_entity.type
_entity.pdbx_description
1 polymer ?
#
loop_
_entity_poly.entity_id
_entity_poly.type
_entity_poly.pdbx_seq_one_letter_code
_entity_poly.pdbx_strand_id
1 'polypeptide(L)'
;MKLRRFSMLISLFLLLPMAQATAAPIYIFPVADCTVNYARAHHDYAATDILTKKGCKFVAPINGVVDEVNRVDNWNGKTNLGADRGGLFVSIIGEDGVRYYGSHLRSIPASIQPGVAVLAGRVLGAVGTTGSAKGTASHLHFAISWPTPPDTWWVRRGEVLPWKYLDAWKKGKDLSPVKEVNARKLKVGEIPLLPKK
;
A
#
# COMPACT_ATOMS: atom_id res chain seq x y z
N MET A 1 44.20 -68.67 2.47
CA MET A 1 43.78 -67.47 1.72
C MET A 1 42.68 -66.78 2.57
N LYS A 2 42.99 -65.67 3.29
CA LYS A 2 42.02 -64.98 4.18
C LYS A 2 41.42 -63.80 3.41
N LEU A 3 40.11 -63.83 3.13
CA LEU A 3 39.37 -62.72 2.55
C LEU A 3 39.12 -61.63 3.61
N ARG A 4 39.72 -60.45 3.42
CA ARG A 4 39.39 -59.26 4.18
C ARG A 4 38.10 -58.61 3.65
N ARG A 5 37.01 -58.59 4.46
CA ARG A 5 35.82 -57.83 4.18
C ARG A 5 36.07 -56.36 4.49
N PHE A 6 36.02 -55.50 3.48
CA PHE A 6 36.02 -54.05 3.58
C PHE A 6 34.57 -53.59 3.82
N SER A 7 34.30 -53.09 5.05
CA SER A 7 32.99 -52.43 5.35
C SER A 7 33.10 -51.00 4.95
N MET A 8 32.38 -50.60 3.93
CA MET A 8 32.23 -49.22 3.45
C MET A 8 31.13 -48.53 4.30
N LEU A 9 31.51 -47.65 5.22
CA LEU A 9 30.58 -46.77 5.96
C LEU A 9 30.12 -45.65 5.03
N ILE A 10 28.87 -45.72 4.59
CA ILE A 10 28.20 -44.64 3.84
C ILE A 10 27.67 -43.65 4.88
N SER A 11 28.35 -42.51 5.03
CA SER A 11 27.85 -41.36 5.83
C SER A 11 26.75 -40.68 5.07
N LEU A 12 25.51 -40.86 5.52
CA LEU A 12 24.34 -40.13 5.00
C LEU A 12 24.33 -38.71 5.56
N PHE A 13 24.76 -37.74 4.76
CA PHE A 13 24.63 -36.31 5.11
C PHE A 13 23.16 -35.89 4.94
N LEU A 14 22.45 -35.71 6.04
CA LEU A 14 21.13 -35.08 6.08
C LEU A 14 21.30 -33.57 5.78
N LEU A 15 21.00 -33.15 4.57
CA LEU A 15 20.83 -31.75 4.21
C LEU A 15 19.53 -31.24 4.85
N LEU A 16 19.64 -30.62 6.02
CA LEU A 16 18.53 -29.87 6.62
C LEU A 16 18.29 -28.60 5.77
N PRO A 17 17.04 -28.32 5.35
CA PRO A 17 16.75 -27.08 4.65
C PRO A 17 17.01 -25.91 5.61
N MET A 18 17.94 -25.03 5.26
CA MET A 18 18.11 -23.75 5.94
C MET A 18 16.87 -22.88 5.62
N ALA A 19 16.01 -22.68 6.60
CA ALA A 19 14.96 -21.67 6.51
C ALA A 19 15.63 -20.31 6.33
N GLN A 20 15.46 -19.69 5.18
CA GLN A 20 15.88 -18.30 4.97
C GLN A 20 15.02 -17.41 5.86
N ALA A 21 15.63 -16.78 6.86
CA ALA A 21 15.00 -15.72 7.62
C ALA A 21 14.76 -14.54 6.66
N THR A 22 13.51 -14.30 6.28
CA THR A 22 13.14 -13.08 5.55
C THR A 22 13.32 -11.90 6.50
N ALA A 23 14.08 -10.90 6.07
CA ALA A 23 14.19 -9.64 6.81
C ALA A 23 12.79 -9.05 7.03
N ALA A 24 12.57 -8.45 8.21
CA ALA A 24 11.31 -7.74 8.49
C ALA A 24 11.12 -6.61 7.46
N PRO A 25 9.89 -6.35 7.01
CA PRO A 25 9.61 -5.29 6.04
C PRO A 25 9.99 -3.92 6.62
N ILE A 26 10.65 -3.10 5.81
CA ILE A 26 11.03 -1.73 6.15
C ILE A 26 9.97 -0.78 5.60
N TYR A 27 9.29 -0.06 6.50
CA TYR A 27 8.28 0.93 6.13
C TYR A 27 8.86 2.33 6.10
N ILE A 28 8.48 3.13 5.10
CA ILE A 28 8.82 4.54 4.98
C ILE A 28 7.57 5.42 4.84
N PHE A 29 7.69 6.68 5.19
CA PHE A 29 6.61 7.65 5.05
C PHE A 29 6.27 7.88 3.57
N PRO A 30 4.97 7.85 3.15
CA PRO A 30 4.60 7.81 1.73
C PRO A 30 4.74 9.14 0.98
N VAL A 31 5.12 10.25 1.64
CA VAL A 31 5.42 11.53 0.98
C VAL A 31 6.86 11.88 1.23
N ALA A 32 7.66 12.00 0.15
CA ALA A 32 9.08 12.34 0.23
C ALA A 32 9.34 13.82 -0.10
N ASP A 33 10.42 14.35 0.50
CA ASP A 33 11.03 15.65 0.21
C ASP A 33 10.11 16.88 0.40
N CYS A 34 9.07 16.76 1.24
CA CYS A 34 8.10 17.83 1.46
C CYS A 34 7.65 17.94 2.91
N THR A 35 7.30 19.15 3.32
CA THR A 35 6.58 19.39 4.58
C THR A 35 5.16 18.84 4.46
N VAL A 36 4.71 18.12 5.48
CA VAL A 36 3.40 17.49 5.53
C VAL A 36 2.68 17.84 6.83
N ASN A 37 1.35 17.92 6.75
CA ASN A 37 0.45 17.98 7.90
C ASN A 37 -0.72 17.02 7.66
N TYR A 38 -1.22 16.34 8.69
CA TYR A 38 -2.37 15.45 8.60
C TYR A 38 -3.10 15.32 9.94
N ALA A 39 -4.42 15.16 9.86
CA ALA A 39 -5.26 14.87 11.01
C ALA A 39 -5.27 13.37 11.34
N ARG A 40 -5.68 13.06 12.57
CA ARG A 40 -5.86 11.66 13.02
C ARG A 40 -7.25 11.11 12.74
N ALA A 41 -8.06 11.85 12.00
CA ALA A 41 -9.40 11.48 11.59
C ALA A 41 -9.59 11.78 10.11
N HIS A 42 -10.46 11.03 9.48
CA HIS A 42 -11.00 11.27 8.15
C HIS A 42 -12.53 11.28 8.27
N HIS A 43 -13.27 11.85 7.29
CA HIS A 43 -14.71 12.10 7.44
C HIS A 43 -15.54 10.82 7.66
N ASP A 44 -15.61 9.96 6.62
CA ASP A 44 -16.63 8.90 6.57
C ASP A 44 -16.06 7.49 6.68
N TYR A 45 -14.73 7.30 6.51
CA TYR A 45 -14.07 5.99 6.49
C TYR A 45 -12.60 6.10 6.89
N ALA A 46 -11.94 4.97 7.07
CA ALA A 46 -10.58 4.91 7.61
C ALA A 46 -9.53 5.26 6.54
N ALA A 47 -9.13 6.51 6.47
CA ALA A 47 -8.06 7.02 5.61
C ALA A 47 -7.34 8.19 6.31
N THR A 48 -6.34 8.77 5.65
CA THR A 48 -5.67 10.00 6.11
C THR A 48 -5.33 10.88 4.91
N ASP A 49 -5.79 12.12 4.95
CA ASP A 49 -5.40 13.14 3.98
C ASP A 49 -4.11 13.81 4.44
N ILE A 50 -3.03 13.56 3.71
CA ILE A 50 -1.72 14.13 3.98
C ILE A 50 -1.59 15.43 3.19
N LEU A 51 -1.87 16.56 3.85
CA LEU A 51 -1.74 17.90 3.27
C LEU A 51 -0.27 18.19 2.96
N THR A 52 0.00 18.59 1.73
CA THR A 52 1.34 18.94 1.26
C THR A 52 1.28 19.73 -0.04
N LYS A 53 2.42 20.27 -0.49
CA LYS A 53 2.49 21.03 -1.75
C LYS A 53 2.19 20.15 -2.95
N LYS A 54 1.49 20.73 -3.93
CA LYS A 54 1.29 20.13 -5.25
C LYS A 54 2.64 19.81 -5.89
N GLY A 55 2.79 18.57 -6.38
CA GLY A 55 4.03 18.08 -6.97
C GLY A 55 4.95 17.31 -6.02
N CYS A 56 4.67 17.28 -4.71
CA CYS A 56 5.39 16.41 -3.76
C CYS A 56 5.32 14.95 -4.18
N LYS A 57 6.39 14.19 -3.96
CA LYS A 57 6.47 12.80 -4.40
C LYS A 57 5.62 11.89 -3.50
N PHE A 58 4.69 11.16 -4.10
CA PHE A 58 4.11 9.96 -3.49
C PHE A 58 5.05 8.80 -3.77
N VAL A 59 5.50 8.11 -2.72
CA VAL A 59 6.45 7.00 -2.81
C VAL A 59 5.87 5.72 -2.22
N ALA A 60 6.35 4.56 -2.70
CA ALA A 60 5.98 3.27 -2.15
C ALA A 60 6.41 3.18 -0.67
N PRO A 61 5.49 2.93 0.28
CA PRO A 61 5.84 2.87 1.70
C PRO A 61 6.61 1.62 2.09
N ILE A 62 6.60 0.60 1.26
CA ILE A 62 7.23 -0.72 1.45
C ILE A 62 7.54 -1.31 0.07
N ASN A 63 8.41 -2.31 0.00
CA ASN A 63 8.56 -3.12 -1.22
C ASN A 63 7.23 -3.79 -1.58
N GLY A 64 6.95 -3.95 -2.87
CA GLY A 64 5.69 -4.57 -3.30
C GLY A 64 5.53 -4.59 -4.80
N VAL A 65 4.29 -4.79 -5.23
CA VAL A 65 3.90 -4.84 -6.63
C VAL A 65 2.78 -3.83 -6.87
N VAL A 66 2.86 -3.06 -7.94
CA VAL A 66 1.77 -2.16 -8.36
C VAL A 66 0.52 -2.97 -8.65
N ASP A 67 -0.57 -2.62 -7.99
CA ASP A 67 -1.85 -3.31 -8.07
C ASP A 67 -2.78 -2.62 -9.09
N GLU A 68 -3.16 -1.39 -8.81
CA GLU A 68 -4.01 -0.61 -9.70
C GLU A 68 -3.42 0.77 -10.01
N VAL A 69 -3.66 1.26 -11.22
CA VAL A 69 -3.28 2.60 -11.67
C VAL A 69 -4.45 3.23 -12.43
N ASN A 70 -4.90 4.39 -11.98
CA ASN A 70 -5.82 5.21 -12.75
C ASN A 70 -5.15 6.52 -13.22
N ARG A 71 -5.13 6.73 -14.54
CA ARG A 71 -4.51 7.91 -15.19
C ARG A 71 -5.52 8.91 -15.72
N VAL A 72 -6.81 8.62 -15.56
CA VAL A 72 -7.90 9.44 -16.09
C VAL A 72 -8.72 10.01 -14.96
N ASP A 73 -8.91 11.31 -14.92
CA ASP A 73 -9.79 11.99 -13.96
C ASP A 73 -11.21 12.08 -14.50
N ASN A 74 -12.01 11.05 -14.22
CA ASN A 74 -13.42 10.97 -14.62
C ASN A 74 -14.37 11.64 -13.62
N TRP A 75 -13.85 12.20 -12.51
CA TRP A 75 -14.72 12.73 -11.48
C TRP A 75 -15.56 13.91 -11.97
N ASN A 76 -16.85 13.82 -11.67
CA ASN A 76 -17.84 14.86 -11.97
C ASN A 76 -18.58 15.21 -10.69
N GLY A 77 -18.51 16.48 -10.27
CA GLY A 77 -19.14 16.96 -9.04
C GLY A 77 -20.66 16.82 -9.00
N LYS A 78 -21.35 16.77 -10.17
CA LYS A 78 -22.80 16.57 -10.23
C LYS A 78 -23.21 15.14 -9.91
N THR A 79 -22.51 14.14 -10.44
CA THR A 79 -22.78 12.72 -10.18
C THR A 79 -22.12 12.23 -8.89
N ASN A 80 -20.95 12.77 -8.58
CA ASN A 80 -20.14 12.47 -7.40
C ASN A 80 -19.98 10.96 -7.12
N LEU A 81 -19.76 10.17 -8.19
CA LEU A 81 -19.63 8.72 -8.11
C LEU A 81 -18.42 8.34 -7.25
N GLY A 82 -18.62 7.43 -6.29
CA GLY A 82 -17.59 7.04 -5.34
C GLY A 82 -16.35 6.44 -5.99
N ALA A 83 -16.52 5.69 -7.08
CA ALA A 83 -15.42 5.09 -7.85
C ALA A 83 -14.48 6.14 -8.47
N ASP A 84 -14.99 7.32 -8.83
CA ASP A 84 -14.25 8.38 -9.54
C ASP A 84 -13.62 9.39 -8.59
N ARG A 85 -14.01 9.40 -7.30
CA ARG A 85 -13.56 10.41 -6.33
C ARG A 85 -12.04 10.48 -6.19
N GLY A 86 -11.32 9.38 -6.36
CA GLY A 86 -9.86 9.35 -6.25
C GLY A 86 -9.13 10.13 -7.35
N GLY A 87 -9.78 10.39 -8.50
CA GLY A 87 -9.09 10.96 -9.68
C GLY A 87 -7.93 10.06 -10.10
N LEU A 88 -6.73 10.63 -10.34
CA LEU A 88 -5.54 9.85 -10.60
C LEU A 88 -5.04 9.18 -9.31
N PHE A 89 -4.78 7.88 -9.38
CA PHE A 89 -4.31 7.12 -8.22
C PHE A 89 -3.37 5.97 -8.59
N VAL A 90 -2.64 5.52 -7.59
CA VAL A 90 -1.85 4.28 -7.63
C VAL A 90 -2.10 3.52 -6.34
N SER A 91 -2.29 2.20 -6.43
CA SER A 91 -2.17 1.28 -5.30
C SER A 91 -1.07 0.26 -5.52
N ILE A 92 -0.47 -0.20 -4.44
CA ILE A 92 0.46 -1.33 -4.42
C ILE A 92 0.00 -2.36 -3.42
N ILE A 93 0.31 -3.63 -3.67
CA ILE A 93 0.30 -4.68 -2.66
C ILE A 93 1.72 -4.80 -2.13
N GLY A 94 1.90 -4.49 -0.87
CA GLY A 94 3.18 -4.64 -0.18
C GLY A 94 3.60 -6.10 -0.04
N GLU A 95 4.88 -6.35 0.17
CA GLU A 95 5.41 -7.69 0.47
C GLU A 95 4.81 -8.31 1.73
N ASP A 96 4.16 -7.48 2.57
CA ASP A 96 3.39 -7.86 3.74
C ASP A 96 1.92 -8.25 3.44
N GLY A 97 1.52 -8.23 2.16
CA GLY A 97 0.17 -8.56 1.69
C GLY A 97 -0.88 -7.46 1.91
N VAL A 98 -0.48 -6.29 2.39
CA VAL A 98 -1.37 -5.14 2.61
C VAL A 98 -1.43 -4.26 1.37
N ARG A 99 -2.62 -3.72 1.07
CA ARG A 99 -2.79 -2.70 0.02
C ARG A 99 -2.52 -1.31 0.58
N TYR A 100 -1.69 -0.56 -0.12
CA TYR A 100 -1.38 0.86 0.12
C TYR A 100 -1.84 1.67 -1.08
N TYR A 101 -2.73 2.62 -0.85
CA TYR A 101 -3.38 3.41 -1.89
C TYR A 101 -3.06 4.89 -1.71
N GLY A 102 -2.73 5.58 -2.81
CA GLY A 102 -2.56 7.03 -2.84
C GLY A 102 -3.30 7.64 -4.01
N SER A 103 -4.13 8.66 -3.75
CA SER A 103 -4.96 9.31 -4.77
C SER A 103 -4.86 10.83 -4.77
N HIS A 104 -5.65 11.47 -5.64
CA HIS A 104 -5.63 12.89 -5.97
C HIS A 104 -4.32 13.34 -6.63
N LEU A 105 -3.64 12.40 -7.32
CA LEU A 105 -2.36 12.68 -7.96
C LEU A 105 -2.53 13.63 -9.16
N ARG A 106 -1.48 14.41 -9.45
CA ARG A 106 -1.42 15.23 -10.68
C ARG A 106 -0.77 14.50 -11.86
N SER A 107 0.10 13.55 -11.55
CA SER A 107 0.81 12.77 -12.56
C SER A 107 1.31 11.44 -11.98
N ILE A 108 1.49 10.46 -12.85
CA ILE A 108 1.98 9.12 -12.53
C ILE A 108 3.04 8.78 -13.60
N PRO A 109 4.28 8.40 -13.23
CA PRO A 109 5.31 8.02 -14.20
C PRO A 109 4.82 6.88 -15.11
N ALA A 110 5.18 6.92 -16.40
CA ALA A 110 4.76 5.89 -17.36
C ALA A 110 5.23 4.48 -16.98
N SER A 111 6.35 4.37 -16.26
CA SER A 111 6.90 3.10 -15.76
C SER A 111 6.11 2.47 -14.60
N ILE A 112 5.18 3.19 -13.99
CA ILE A 112 4.31 2.65 -12.93
C ILE A 112 3.07 2.06 -13.59
N GLN A 113 3.05 0.72 -13.69
CA GLN A 113 2.01 -0.07 -14.36
C GLN A 113 1.62 -1.23 -13.46
N PRO A 114 0.37 -1.74 -13.50
CA PRO A 114 -0.01 -2.95 -12.78
C PRO A 114 0.96 -4.11 -13.06
N GLY A 115 1.34 -4.85 -12.02
CA GLY A 115 2.30 -5.95 -12.07
C GLY A 115 3.77 -5.55 -11.95
N VAL A 116 4.11 -4.25 -11.99
CA VAL A 116 5.50 -3.79 -11.83
C VAL A 116 5.93 -3.88 -10.37
N ALA A 117 7.06 -4.55 -10.10
CA ALA A 117 7.69 -4.57 -8.79
C ALA A 117 8.29 -3.20 -8.45
N VAL A 118 8.11 -2.76 -7.21
CA VAL A 118 8.62 -1.49 -6.69
C VAL A 118 9.30 -1.71 -5.35
N LEU A 119 10.41 -1.02 -5.14
CA LEU A 119 11.07 -0.95 -3.85
C LEU A 119 10.51 0.20 -3.01
N ALA A 120 10.61 0.09 -1.69
CA ALA A 120 10.32 1.19 -0.77
C ALA A 120 11.05 2.47 -1.23
N GLY A 121 10.35 3.61 -1.25
CA GLY A 121 10.88 4.88 -1.77
C GLY A 121 10.74 5.09 -3.27
N ARG A 122 10.34 4.09 -4.06
CA ARG A 122 10.06 4.28 -5.49
C ARG A 122 8.94 5.31 -5.67
N VAL A 123 9.19 6.33 -6.50
CA VAL A 123 8.17 7.33 -6.83
C VAL A 123 7.04 6.67 -7.61
N LEU A 124 5.83 6.71 -7.05
CA LEU A 124 4.60 6.20 -7.64
C LEU A 124 3.81 7.30 -8.36
N GLY A 125 3.94 8.56 -7.91
CA GLY A 125 3.25 9.68 -8.51
C GLY A 125 3.63 11.01 -7.86
N ALA A 126 3.00 12.08 -8.30
CA ALA A 126 3.13 13.41 -7.71
C ALA A 126 1.77 13.87 -7.16
N VAL A 127 1.76 14.39 -5.95
CA VAL A 127 0.55 14.91 -5.27
C VAL A 127 -0.12 16.02 -6.08
N GLY A 128 -1.41 16.02 -6.12
CA GLY A 128 -2.25 16.97 -6.86
C GLY A 128 -3.55 17.31 -6.17
N THR A 129 -4.58 17.48 -6.99
CA THR A 129 -5.95 17.82 -6.60
C THR A 129 -6.97 17.22 -7.57
N THR A 130 -6.68 16.07 -8.20
CA THR A 130 -7.63 15.40 -9.10
C THR A 130 -8.76 14.72 -8.33
N GLY A 131 -9.79 14.32 -9.03
CA GLY A 131 -10.97 13.74 -8.40
C GLY A 131 -11.72 14.74 -7.52
N SER A 132 -12.29 14.27 -6.42
CA SER A 132 -13.06 15.10 -5.48
C SER A 132 -12.23 16.12 -4.68
N ALA A 133 -10.90 16.07 -4.78
CA ALA A 133 -10.01 17.09 -4.22
C ALA A 133 -9.94 18.37 -5.07
N LYS A 134 -10.60 18.43 -6.21
CA LYS A 134 -10.66 19.60 -7.08
C LYS A 134 -11.23 20.80 -6.32
N GLY A 135 -10.47 21.89 -6.26
CA GLY A 135 -10.85 23.10 -5.52
C GLY A 135 -10.51 23.09 -4.03
N THR A 136 -9.88 22.01 -3.52
CA THR A 136 -9.39 21.95 -2.13
C THR A 136 -7.87 22.15 -2.06
N ALA A 137 -7.33 22.22 -0.82
CA ALA A 137 -5.89 22.18 -0.60
C ALA A 137 -5.30 20.86 -1.13
N SER A 138 -4.11 20.92 -1.77
CA SER A 138 -3.45 19.74 -2.28
C SER A 138 -3.06 18.77 -1.16
N HIS A 139 -3.33 17.50 -1.37
CA HIS A 139 -3.05 16.43 -0.41
C HIS A 139 -2.91 15.09 -1.11
N LEU A 140 -2.24 14.17 -0.44
CA LEU A 140 -2.30 12.76 -0.76
C LEU A 140 -3.38 12.13 0.12
N HIS A 141 -4.48 11.67 -0.48
CA HIS A 141 -5.36 10.75 0.22
C HIS A 141 -4.67 9.41 0.31
N PHE A 142 -4.25 9.02 1.51
CA PHE A 142 -3.52 7.79 1.76
C PHE A 142 -4.39 6.80 2.54
N ALA A 143 -4.42 5.56 2.07
CA ALA A 143 -5.27 4.52 2.64
C ALA A 143 -4.56 3.17 2.77
N ILE A 144 -5.00 2.41 3.77
CA ILE A 144 -4.53 1.05 4.08
C ILE A 144 -5.74 0.12 4.05
N SER A 145 -5.62 -0.99 3.30
CA SER A 145 -6.65 -2.02 3.18
C SER A 145 -6.03 -3.36 2.80
N TRP A 146 -6.82 -4.28 2.29
CA TRP A 146 -6.38 -5.56 1.73
C TRP A 146 -6.73 -5.67 0.25
N PRO A 147 -6.07 -6.57 -0.51
CA PRO A 147 -6.38 -6.81 -1.91
C PRO A 147 -7.82 -7.25 -2.12
N THR A 148 -8.49 -6.67 -3.12
CA THR A 148 -9.84 -7.00 -3.57
C THR A 148 -9.91 -6.87 -5.09
N PRO A 149 -10.96 -7.41 -5.77
CA PRO A 149 -11.19 -7.10 -7.17
C PRO A 149 -11.24 -5.59 -7.46
N PRO A 150 -10.85 -5.13 -8.66
CA PRO A 150 -10.70 -3.70 -9.02
C PRO A 150 -11.98 -2.87 -8.83
N ASP A 151 -13.15 -3.45 -9.01
CA ASP A 151 -14.45 -2.81 -8.86
C ASP A 151 -14.84 -2.56 -7.39
N THR A 152 -14.12 -3.14 -6.43
CA THR A 152 -14.33 -2.97 -4.99
C THR A 152 -13.66 -1.69 -4.47
N TRP A 153 -13.94 -0.56 -5.13
CA TRP A 153 -13.31 0.74 -4.86
C TRP A 153 -13.49 1.24 -3.43
N TRP A 154 -14.57 0.84 -2.73
CA TRP A 154 -14.86 1.29 -1.36
C TRP A 154 -13.92 0.67 -0.32
N VAL A 155 -13.39 -0.53 -0.54
CA VAL A 155 -12.33 -1.12 0.29
C VAL A 155 -10.98 -0.49 -0.03
N ARG A 156 -10.66 -0.30 -1.33
CA ARG A 156 -9.40 0.31 -1.76
C ARG A 156 -9.16 1.68 -1.15
N ARG A 157 -10.20 2.51 -1.00
CA ARG A 157 -10.09 3.87 -0.46
C ARG A 157 -9.79 3.94 1.04
N GLY A 158 -9.84 2.82 1.77
CA GLY A 158 -9.40 2.73 3.16
C GLY A 158 -10.32 1.96 4.10
N GLU A 159 -9.72 1.07 4.89
CA GLU A 159 -10.38 0.23 5.90
C GLU A 159 -9.68 0.26 7.27
N VAL A 160 -8.42 0.73 7.30
CA VAL A 160 -7.63 0.88 8.53
C VAL A 160 -7.06 2.29 8.58
N LEU A 161 -7.23 2.97 9.74
CA LEU A 161 -6.75 4.34 9.95
C LEU A 161 -5.21 4.41 9.86
N PRO A 162 -4.65 5.14 8.88
CA PRO A 162 -3.20 5.15 8.64
C PRO A 162 -2.39 5.95 9.66
N TRP A 163 -2.95 6.95 10.33
CA TRP A 163 -2.21 7.98 11.06
C TRP A 163 -1.16 7.46 12.05
N LYS A 164 -1.44 6.36 12.78
CA LYS A 164 -0.50 5.80 13.74
C LYS A 164 0.72 5.15 13.07
N TYR A 165 0.52 4.57 11.88
CA TYR A 165 1.58 4.03 11.05
C TYR A 165 2.41 5.17 10.45
N LEU A 166 1.74 6.20 9.93
CA LEU A 166 2.38 7.42 9.42
C LEU A 166 3.24 8.10 10.49
N ASP A 167 2.74 8.21 11.73
CA ASP A 167 3.50 8.75 12.87
C ASP A 167 4.75 7.91 13.18
N ALA A 168 4.66 6.58 13.07
CA ALA A 168 5.78 5.67 13.28
C ALA A 168 6.80 5.75 12.15
N TRP A 169 6.35 5.61 10.89
CA TRP A 169 7.21 5.62 9.71
C TRP A 169 7.94 6.97 9.53
N LYS A 170 7.28 8.09 9.86
CA LYS A 170 7.91 9.43 9.87
C LYS A 170 9.07 9.55 10.85
N LYS A 171 9.07 8.72 11.90
CA LYS A 171 10.14 8.64 12.92
C LYS A 171 11.12 7.50 12.65
N GLY A 172 11.06 6.86 11.47
CA GLY A 172 11.90 5.71 11.13
C GLY A 172 11.60 4.45 11.96
N LYS A 173 10.38 4.34 12.53
CA LYS A 173 9.95 3.16 13.28
C LYS A 173 9.18 2.22 12.36
N ASP A 174 9.59 0.96 12.37
CA ASP A 174 9.02 -0.09 11.52
C ASP A 174 7.77 -0.70 12.17
N LEU A 175 6.62 -0.04 11.99
CA LEU A 175 5.33 -0.49 12.52
C LEU A 175 4.46 -1.08 11.40
N SER A 176 4.18 -2.39 11.49
CA SER A 176 3.37 -3.11 10.50
C SER A 176 1.87 -2.95 10.74
N PRO A 177 1.06 -2.68 9.68
CA PRO A 177 -0.40 -2.64 9.77
C PRO A 177 -1.07 -4.02 9.64
N VAL A 178 -0.35 -5.08 9.32
CA VAL A 178 -0.89 -6.42 8.99
C VAL A 178 -1.88 -6.93 10.03
N LYS A 179 -1.54 -6.83 11.32
CA LYS A 179 -2.43 -7.32 12.40
C LYS A 179 -3.79 -6.64 12.39
N GLU A 180 -3.81 -5.31 12.20
CA GLU A 180 -5.06 -4.54 12.20
C GLU A 180 -5.85 -4.75 10.92
N VAL A 181 -5.17 -4.85 9.77
CA VAL A 181 -5.79 -5.18 8.48
C VAL A 181 -6.49 -6.53 8.55
N ASN A 182 -5.82 -7.57 9.07
CA ASN A 182 -6.40 -8.89 9.22
C ASN A 182 -7.58 -8.91 10.20
N ALA A 183 -7.48 -8.22 11.33
CA ALA A 183 -8.56 -8.10 12.29
C ALA A 183 -9.78 -7.38 11.71
N ARG A 184 -9.56 -6.32 10.93
CA ARG A 184 -10.62 -5.59 10.23
C ARG A 184 -11.28 -6.46 9.17
N LYS A 185 -10.49 -7.14 8.34
CA LYS A 185 -10.96 -8.07 7.30
C LYS A 185 -11.82 -9.20 7.88
N LEU A 186 -11.39 -9.80 8.99
CA LEU A 186 -12.17 -10.82 9.71
C LEU A 186 -13.51 -10.26 10.19
N LYS A 187 -13.53 -9.02 10.68
CA LYS A 187 -14.76 -8.40 11.24
C LYS A 187 -15.80 -8.08 10.17
N VAL A 188 -15.37 -7.63 8.96
CA VAL A 188 -16.30 -7.10 7.94
C VAL A 188 -16.41 -7.99 6.71
N GLY A 189 -15.62 -9.05 6.59
CA GLY A 189 -15.51 -9.94 5.44
C GLY A 189 -14.52 -9.44 4.38
N GLU A 190 -14.19 -10.29 3.42
CA GLU A 190 -13.26 -9.96 2.32
C GLU A 190 -13.79 -8.82 1.44
N ILE A 191 -15.07 -8.85 1.14
CA ILE A 191 -15.78 -7.82 0.37
C ILE A 191 -16.95 -7.33 1.23
N PRO A 192 -16.72 -6.32 2.09
CA PRO A 192 -17.78 -5.74 2.90
C PRO A 192 -18.84 -5.08 2.01
N LEU A 193 -20.06 -4.96 2.52
CA LEU A 193 -21.12 -4.27 1.82
C LEU A 193 -20.70 -2.83 1.50
N LEU A 194 -21.09 -2.37 0.31
CA LEU A 194 -20.93 -0.96 -0.06
C LEU A 194 -21.62 -0.08 0.99
N PRO A 195 -20.89 0.88 1.61
CA PRO A 195 -21.50 1.78 2.58
C PRO A 195 -22.71 2.51 1.99
N LYS A 196 -23.84 2.49 2.70
CA LYS A 196 -25.00 3.31 2.34
C LYS A 196 -24.60 4.78 2.44
N LYS A 197 -25.00 5.57 1.45
CA LYS A 197 -24.86 7.04 1.46
C LYS A 197 -25.72 7.66 2.55
#